data_a72b989f9832b8fd2c7f91fa496293e7
#
_entry.id   a72b989f9832b8fd2c7f91fa496293e7
#
_cell.length_a   1.000
_cell.length_b   1.000
_cell.length_c   1.000
_cell.angle_alpha   90.00
_cell.angle_beta   90.00
_cell.angle_gamma   90.00
#
_symmetry.space_group_name_H-M   'P 1'
#
loop_
_entity.id
_entity.type
_entity.pdbx_description
1 polymer ?
#
loop_
_entity_poly.entity_id
_entity_poly.type
_entity_poly.pdbx_seq_one_letter_code
_entity_poly.pdbx_strand_id
1 'polypeptide(L)'
;SPLPEGTPAVKRFLHRYDFYWKLFVAFIPAAVLGLLFSDAIDAMLERVEVVAVMLILGGIFMLFGDRIFNKGSEKTLLTERRAFMIGLFQCISMIPGVSRSMATIVGGMSQHLTRKAAAEFSFFLAVPTMLAATAYKIYDLVKEGGMQIITDNLTPLLIGNAVAFIVALLAIKFFIGFVTKYGFKAFGWYRIAVGGLILG
;
A
#
# COMPACT_ATOMS: atom_id res chain seq x y z
N SER A 1 19.32 3.49 2.38
CA SER A 1 20.39 4.16 1.61
C SER A 1 21.33 3.11 1.03
N PRO A 2 21.80 3.25 -0.21
CA PRO A 2 22.78 2.33 -0.77
C PRO A 2 24.05 2.38 0.07
N LEU A 3 24.63 1.21 0.34
CA LEU A 3 25.89 1.10 1.02
C LEU A 3 27.03 1.56 0.09
N PRO A 4 28.11 2.16 0.62
CA PRO A 4 29.27 2.57 -0.16
C PRO A 4 29.86 1.42 -0.98
N GLU A 5 30.41 1.74 -2.14
CA GLU A 5 31.16 0.77 -2.94
C GLU A 5 32.34 0.22 -2.11
N GLY A 6 32.52 -1.10 -2.16
CA GLY A 6 33.53 -1.77 -1.33
C GLY A 6 33.04 -2.30 0.02
N THR A 7 31.76 -2.14 0.37
CA THR A 7 31.21 -2.70 1.60
C THR A 7 31.29 -4.24 1.60
N PRO A 8 31.79 -4.88 2.67
CA PRO A 8 31.89 -6.34 2.77
C PRO A 8 30.56 -7.04 2.54
N ALA A 9 30.58 -8.20 1.90
CA ALA A 9 29.38 -8.97 1.57
C ALA A 9 28.48 -9.26 2.77
N VAL A 10 29.05 -9.49 3.95
CA VAL A 10 28.32 -9.71 5.21
C VAL A 10 27.52 -8.47 5.61
N LYS A 11 28.10 -7.25 5.49
CA LYS A 11 27.36 -6.02 5.79
C LYS A 11 26.23 -5.76 4.80
N ARG A 12 26.43 -6.09 3.52
CA ARG A 12 25.36 -6.02 2.51
C ARG A 12 24.21 -7.00 2.82
N PHE A 13 24.55 -8.20 3.25
CA PHE A 13 23.56 -9.21 3.65
C PHE A 13 22.78 -8.75 4.88
N LEU A 14 23.45 -8.30 5.93
CA LEU A 14 22.80 -7.77 7.14
C LEU A 14 21.91 -6.56 6.85
N HIS A 15 22.35 -5.68 5.95
CA HIS A 15 21.54 -4.53 5.54
C HIS A 15 20.28 -4.92 4.78
N ARG A 16 20.35 -5.91 3.91
CA ARG A 16 19.17 -6.47 3.24
C ARG A 16 18.23 -7.15 4.23
N TYR A 17 18.78 -7.95 5.13
CA TYR A 17 17.99 -8.63 6.16
C TYR A 17 17.28 -7.64 7.08
N ASP A 18 17.95 -6.57 7.48
CA ASP A 18 17.37 -5.49 8.28
C ASP A 18 16.20 -4.79 7.56
N PHE A 19 16.32 -4.54 6.26
CA PHE A 19 15.24 -3.98 5.46
C PHE A 19 14.02 -4.91 5.39
N TYR A 20 14.22 -6.20 5.11
CA TYR A 20 13.13 -7.17 5.07
C TYR A 20 12.48 -7.38 6.45
N TRP A 21 13.27 -7.33 7.50
CA TRP A 21 12.75 -7.37 8.87
C TRP A 21 11.83 -6.18 9.17
N LYS A 22 12.24 -4.98 8.83
CA LYS A 22 11.43 -3.77 8.98
C LYS A 22 10.17 -3.81 8.12
N LEU A 23 10.26 -4.37 6.94
CA LEU A 23 9.11 -4.61 6.07
C LEU A 23 8.11 -5.58 6.73
N PHE A 24 8.59 -6.63 7.33
CA PHE A 24 7.76 -7.58 8.08
C PHE A 24 7.10 -6.93 9.30
N VAL A 25 7.85 -6.13 10.05
CA VAL A 25 7.30 -5.35 11.18
C VAL A 25 6.18 -4.42 10.73
N ALA A 26 6.34 -3.74 9.61
CA ALA A 26 5.29 -2.88 9.04
C ALA A 26 4.07 -3.67 8.54
N PHE A 27 4.25 -4.92 8.14
CA PHE A 27 3.17 -5.80 7.68
C PHE A 27 2.29 -6.31 8.82
N ILE A 28 2.86 -6.58 10.01
CA ILE A 28 2.17 -7.23 11.12
C ILE A 28 0.85 -6.58 11.52
N PRO A 29 0.73 -5.24 11.73
CA PRO A 29 -0.52 -4.63 12.15
C PRO A 29 -1.68 -4.92 11.20
N ALA A 30 -1.45 -4.80 9.90
CA ALA A 30 -2.46 -5.08 8.88
C ALA A 30 -2.84 -6.57 8.83
N ALA A 31 -1.87 -7.47 8.97
CA ALA A 31 -2.12 -8.90 9.01
C ALA A 31 -3.02 -9.28 10.20
N VAL A 32 -2.72 -8.77 11.38
CA VAL A 32 -3.50 -9.05 12.61
C VAL A 32 -4.93 -8.50 12.47
N LEU A 33 -5.07 -7.23 12.14
CA LEU A 33 -6.40 -6.59 12.03
C LEU A 33 -7.20 -7.14 10.84
N GLY A 34 -6.55 -7.46 9.73
CA GLY A 34 -7.19 -8.06 8.57
C GLY A 34 -7.80 -9.43 8.88
N LEU A 35 -7.10 -10.26 9.65
CA LEU A 35 -7.61 -11.57 10.08
C LEU A 35 -8.72 -11.44 11.13
N LEU A 36 -8.58 -10.52 12.09
CA LEU A 36 -9.56 -10.35 13.17
C LEU A 36 -10.88 -9.71 12.70
N PHE A 37 -10.81 -8.82 11.72
CA PHE A 37 -11.94 -8.01 11.24
C PHE A 37 -12.32 -8.27 9.78
N SER A 38 -11.97 -9.44 9.23
CA SER A 38 -12.26 -9.79 7.83
C SER A 38 -13.71 -9.60 7.45
N ASP A 39 -14.63 -10.10 8.26
CA ASP A 39 -16.07 -10.00 8.00
C ASP A 39 -16.57 -8.56 8.02
N ALA A 40 -16.08 -7.75 8.94
CA ALA A 40 -16.43 -6.33 9.01
C ALA A 40 -15.88 -5.55 7.79
N ILE A 41 -14.69 -5.90 7.33
CA ILE A 41 -14.07 -5.31 6.13
C ILE A 41 -14.87 -5.69 4.88
N ASP A 42 -15.24 -6.96 4.75
CA ASP A 42 -16.04 -7.44 3.62
C ASP A 42 -17.43 -6.77 3.61
N ALA A 43 -18.07 -6.62 4.76
CA ALA A 43 -19.35 -5.90 4.87
C ALA A 43 -19.25 -4.42 4.46
N MET A 44 -18.13 -3.75 4.73
CA MET A 44 -17.89 -2.38 4.27
C MET A 44 -17.65 -2.29 2.76
N LEU A 45 -17.05 -3.32 2.14
CA LEU A 45 -16.80 -3.36 0.70
C LEU A 45 -18.10 -3.37 -0.14
N GLU A 46 -19.20 -3.88 0.42
CA GLU A 46 -20.51 -3.89 -0.23
C GLU A 46 -21.22 -2.54 -0.19
N ARG A 47 -20.73 -1.59 0.60
CA ARG A 47 -21.35 -0.27 0.80
C ARG A 47 -20.69 0.80 -0.06
N VAL A 48 -21.32 1.11 -1.20
CA VAL A 48 -20.83 2.12 -2.15
C VAL A 48 -20.68 3.49 -1.50
N GLU A 49 -21.57 3.85 -0.57
CA GLU A 49 -21.52 5.12 0.16
C GLU A 49 -20.26 5.25 1.00
N VAL A 50 -19.79 4.17 1.63
CA VAL A 50 -18.54 4.16 2.40
C VAL A 50 -17.37 4.46 1.49
N VAL A 51 -17.29 3.81 0.33
CA VAL A 51 -16.25 4.05 -0.66
C VAL A 51 -16.25 5.50 -1.13
N ALA A 52 -17.42 6.03 -1.50
CA ALA A 52 -17.57 7.39 -1.99
C ALA A 52 -17.17 8.44 -0.95
N VAL A 53 -17.63 8.30 0.30
CA VAL A 53 -17.27 9.20 1.40
C VAL A 53 -15.76 9.15 1.68
N MET A 54 -15.17 7.95 1.71
CA MET A 54 -13.73 7.81 1.95
C MET A 54 -12.88 8.33 0.77
N LEU A 55 -13.36 8.25 -0.46
CA LEU A 55 -12.73 8.91 -1.61
C LEU A 55 -12.67 10.42 -1.42
N ILE A 56 -13.77 11.03 -1.01
CA ILE A 56 -13.86 12.49 -0.79
C ILE A 56 -12.96 12.90 0.38
N LEU A 57 -13.08 12.25 1.53
CA LEU A 57 -12.28 12.57 2.71
C LEU A 57 -10.78 12.37 2.46
N GLY A 58 -10.40 11.28 1.83
CA GLY A 58 -9.03 11.03 1.45
C GLY A 58 -8.51 12.01 0.41
N GLY A 59 -9.35 12.44 -0.53
CA GLY A 59 -9.02 13.49 -1.50
C GLY A 59 -8.78 14.84 -0.84
N ILE A 60 -9.65 15.26 0.08
CA ILE A 60 -9.46 16.48 0.88
C ILE A 60 -8.16 16.40 1.67
N PHE A 61 -7.89 15.27 2.31
CA PHE A 61 -6.65 15.05 3.04
C PHE A 61 -5.42 15.16 2.14
N MET A 62 -5.47 14.65 0.91
CA MET A 62 -4.37 14.76 -0.06
C MET A 62 -4.07 16.21 -0.47
N LEU A 63 -5.07 17.10 -0.49
CA LEU A 63 -4.86 18.51 -0.81
C LEU A 63 -4.05 19.24 0.27
N PHE A 64 -4.20 18.86 1.51
CA PHE A 64 -3.57 19.53 2.66
C PHE A 64 -2.40 18.73 3.25
N GLY A 65 -2.48 17.40 3.24
CA GLY A 65 -1.52 16.51 3.89
C GLY A 65 -0.10 16.67 3.35
N ASP A 66 0.03 16.97 2.09
CA ASP A 66 1.32 17.18 1.44
C ASP A 66 2.09 18.39 2.02
N ARG A 67 1.37 19.44 2.45
CA ARG A 67 1.97 20.60 3.11
C ARG A 67 2.36 20.31 4.56
N ILE A 68 1.59 19.46 5.24
CA ILE A 68 1.78 19.14 6.65
C ILE A 68 2.94 18.16 6.83
N PHE A 69 3.02 17.13 5.98
CA PHE A 69 3.93 16.01 6.14
C PHE A 69 5.19 16.08 5.27
N ASN A 70 5.31 17.02 4.35
CA ASN A 70 6.49 17.15 3.48
C ASN A 70 7.68 17.82 4.18
N LYS A 71 8.10 17.26 5.30
CA LYS A 71 9.24 17.72 6.12
C LYS A 71 10.33 16.65 6.23
N GLY A 72 10.34 15.69 5.30
CA GLY A 72 11.26 14.57 5.33
C GLY A 72 12.69 14.96 4.94
N SER A 73 13.66 14.20 5.43
CA SER A 73 15.07 14.32 5.11
C SER A 73 15.61 13.02 4.53
N GLU A 74 16.49 13.10 3.54
CA GLU A 74 17.20 11.94 3.00
C GLU A 74 18.11 11.27 4.04
N LYS A 75 18.47 11.98 5.10
CA LYS A 75 19.25 11.46 6.23
C LYS A 75 18.41 10.63 7.21
N THR A 76 17.08 10.65 7.09
CA THR A 76 16.21 9.91 7.99
C THR A 76 16.34 8.41 7.76
N LEU A 77 16.74 7.67 8.78
CA LEU A 77 16.84 6.21 8.75
C LEU A 77 15.49 5.56 9.06
N LEU A 78 15.18 4.50 8.33
CA LEU A 78 14.04 3.64 8.64
C LEU A 78 14.40 2.77 9.85
N THR A 79 13.71 2.98 10.97
CA THR A 79 13.81 2.17 12.19
C THR A 79 12.62 1.22 12.28
N GLU A 80 12.70 0.19 13.15
CA GLU A 80 11.57 -0.72 13.41
C GLU A 80 10.35 0.03 13.92
N ARG A 81 10.55 1.02 14.80
CA ARG A 81 9.46 1.87 15.30
C ARG A 81 8.78 2.64 14.17
N ARG A 82 9.54 3.23 13.26
CA ARG A 82 8.99 3.93 12.09
C ARG A 82 8.27 2.98 11.16
N ALA A 83 8.84 1.80 10.91
CA ALA A 83 8.20 0.75 10.12
C ALA A 83 6.86 0.31 10.72
N PHE A 84 6.83 0.08 12.03
CA PHE A 84 5.60 -0.26 12.74
C PHE A 84 4.54 0.85 12.64
N MET A 85 4.93 2.12 12.80
CA MET A 85 4.03 3.26 12.62
C MET A 85 3.45 3.32 11.20
N ILE A 86 4.25 3.07 10.17
CA ILE A 86 3.75 2.96 8.79
C ILE A 86 2.73 1.83 8.68
N GLY A 87 2.98 0.71 9.34
CA GLY A 87 2.04 -0.42 9.42
C GLY A 87 0.71 -0.05 10.07
N LEU A 88 0.72 0.75 11.12
CA LEU A 88 -0.51 1.28 11.74
C LEU A 88 -1.28 2.20 10.79
N PHE A 89 -0.59 3.07 10.05
CA PHE A 89 -1.22 3.87 9.00
C PHE A 89 -1.82 2.99 7.90
N GLN A 90 -1.18 1.88 7.54
CA GLN A 90 -1.74 0.93 6.58
C GLN A 90 -3.08 0.34 7.05
N CYS A 91 -3.29 0.15 8.33
CA CYS A 91 -4.56 -0.36 8.87
C CYS A 91 -5.76 0.55 8.53
N ILE A 92 -5.55 1.86 8.40
CA ILE A 92 -6.59 2.81 7.98
C ILE A 92 -7.07 2.48 6.55
N SER A 93 -6.20 1.96 5.72
CA SER A 93 -6.53 1.60 4.34
C SER A 93 -7.41 0.37 4.19
N MET A 94 -7.69 -0.35 5.28
CA MET A 94 -8.69 -1.43 5.28
C MET A 94 -10.10 -0.89 5.11
N ILE A 95 -10.34 0.38 5.43
CA ILE A 95 -11.59 1.05 5.11
C ILE A 95 -11.63 1.27 3.58
N PRO A 96 -12.63 0.71 2.88
CA PRO A 96 -12.73 0.85 1.43
C PRO A 96 -12.78 2.31 0.97
N GLY A 97 -12.03 2.62 -0.07
CA GLY A 97 -11.93 3.98 -0.61
C GLY A 97 -10.77 4.82 -0.06
N VAL A 98 -10.11 4.41 1.04
CA VAL A 98 -8.98 5.18 1.64
C VAL A 98 -7.75 4.98 0.81
N SER A 99 -7.39 4.30 -0.05
CA SER A 99 -6.10 4.11 -0.73
C SER A 99 -4.96 3.64 0.19
N ARG A 100 -4.55 2.39 0.00
CA ARG A 100 -3.45 1.79 0.76
C ARG A 100 -2.14 2.55 0.56
N SER A 101 -1.80 2.88 -0.68
CA SER A 101 -0.55 3.58 -0.97
C SER A 101 -0.52 4.98 -0.35
N MET A 102 -1.64 5.71 -0.40
CA MET A 102 -1.72 7.00 0.27
C MET A 102 -1.49 6.87 1.78
N ALA A 103 -2.17 5.94 2.44
CA ALA A 103 -2.03 5.75 3.89
C ALA A 103 -0.59 5.42 4.28
N THR A 104 0.06 4.52 3.57
CA THR A 104 1.45 4.12 3.86
C THR A 104 2.48 5.18 3.47
N ILE A 105 2.29 5.91 2.39
CA ILE A 105 3.18 7.02 2.01
C ILE A 105 3.07 8.15 3.02
N VAL A 106 1.86 8.56 3.39
CA VAL A 106 1.65 9.57 4.43
C VAL A 106 2.22 9.08 5.77
N GLY A 107 2.02 7.82 6.11
CA GLY A 107 2.64 7.20 7.28
C GLY A 107 4.16 7.34 7.28
N GLY A 108 4.81 7.06 6.14
CA GLY A 108 6.25 7.24 5.98
C GLY A 108 6.69 8.71 6.10
N MET A 109 5.96 9.60 5.46
CA MET A 109 6.24 11.04 5.53
C MET A 109 6.03 11.61 6.93
N SER A 110 5.05 11.11 7.69
CA SER A 110 4.85 11.47 9.10
C SER A 110 6.02 11.05 10.00
N GLN A 111 6.76 10.03 9.58
CA GLN A 111 7.99 9.57 10.23
C GLN A 111 9.26 10.24 9.68
N HIS A 112 9.10 11.38 9.01
CA HIS A 112 10.18 12.18 8.43
C HIS A 112 10.95 11.53 7.26
N LEU A 113 10.37 10.53 6.61
CA LEU A 113 10.88 10.05 5.32
C LEU A 113 10.53 11.04 4.20
N THR A 114 11.38 11.09 3.18
CA THR A 114 11.05 11.84 1.95
C THR A 114 9.87 11.18 1.23
N ARG A 115 9.15 11.92 0.39
CA ARG A 115 8.09 11.36 -0.46
C ARG A 115 8.57 10.15 -1.26
N LYS A 116 9.76 10.26 -1.85
CA LYS A 116 10.36 9.17 -2.64
C LYS A 116 10.59 7.93 -1.80
N ALA A 117 11.28 8.07 -0.66
CA ALA A 117 11.55 6.95 0.23
C ALA A 117 10.26 6.32 0.80
N ALA A 118 9.28 7.14 1.17
CA ALA A 118 7.99 6.68 1.64
C ALA A 118 7.21 5.93 0.53
N ALA A 119 7.23 6.42 -0.71
CA ALA A 119 6.59 5.76 -1.84
C ALA A 119 7.26 4.42 -2.17
N GLU A 120 8.58 4.38 -2.23
CA GLU A 120 9.33 3.15 -2.46
C GLU A 120 9.03 2.11 -1.37
N PHE A 121 9.10 2.50 -0.10
CA PHE A 121 8.77 1.60 1.01
C PHE A 121 7.31 1.11 0.95
N SER A 122 6.38 1.98 0.60
CA SER A 122 4.96 1.63 0.41
C SER A 122 4.79 0.53 -0.64
N PHE A 123 5.49 0.62 -1.77
CA PHE A 123 5.39 -0.41 -2.81
C PHE A 123 6.06 -1.72 -2.41
N PHE A 124 7.18 -1.69 -1.70
CA PHE A 124 7.75 -2.90 -1.12
C PHE A 124 6.81 -3.55 -0.09
N LEU A 125 6.17 -2.75 0.75
CA LEU A 125 5.20 -3.25 1.73
C LEU A 125 3.94 -3.82 1.07
N ALA A 126 3.59 -3.37 -0.13
CA ALA A 126 2.48 -3.91 -0.91
C ALA A 126 2.67 -5.40 -1.21
N VAL A 127 3.88 -5.84 -1.46
CA VAL A 127 4.17 -7.24 -1.84
C VAL A 127 3.70 -8.23 -0.77
N PRO A 128 4.20 -8.19 0.49
CA PRO A 128 3.72 -9.11 1.51
C PRO A 128 2.24 -8.91 1.85
N THR A 129 1.76 -7.67 1.86
CA THR A 129 0.37 -7.35 2.21
C THR A 129 -0.60 -7.91 1.18
N MET A 130 -0.36 -7.71 -0.10
CA MET A 130 -1.23 -8.20 -1.18
C MET A 130 -1.11 -9.71 -1.37
N LEU A 131 0.08 -10.29 -1.18
CA LEU A 131 0.26 -11.74 -1.20
C LEU A 131 -0.53 -12.41 -0.07
N ALA A 132 -0.47 -11.87 1.15
CA ALA A 132 -1.22 -12.40 2.28
C ALA A 132 -2.74 -12.28 2.06
N ALA A 133 -3.21 -11.14 1.56
CA ALA A 133 -4.63 -10.94 1.25
C ALA A 133 -5.12 -11.90 0.15
N THR A 134 -4.33 -12.08 -0.91
CA THR A 134 -4.65 -13.01 -2.00
C THR A 134 -4.66 -14.46 -1.50
N ALA A 135 -3.65 -14.86 -0.74
CA ALA A 135 -3.57 -16.21 -0.16
C ALA A 135 -4.76 -16.49 0.76
N TYR A 136 -5.17 -15.53 1.58
CA TYR A 136 -6.33 -15.66 2.45
C TYR A 136 -7.62 -15.83 1.64
N LYS A 137 -7.84 -15.03 0.61
CA LYS A 137 -9.04 -15.14 -0.25
C LYS A 137 -9.06 -16.45 -1.06
N ILE A 138 -7.92 -16.93 -1.52
CA ILE A 138 -7.84 -18.25 -2.17
C ILE A 138 -8.18 -19.36 -1.17
N TYR A 139 -7.64 -19.29 0.05
CA TYR A 139 -7.95 -20.25 1.11
C TYR A 139 -9.45 -20.29 1.41
N ASP A 140 -10.08 -19.13 1.57
CA ASP A 140 -11.53 -19.00 1.81
C ASP A 140 -12.34 -19.63 0.67
N LEU A 141 -11.99 -19.29 -0.57
CA LEU A 141 -12.65 -19.82 -1.77
C LEU A 141 -12.53 -21.35 -1.85
N VAL A 142 -11.35 -21.89 -1.60
CA VAL A 142 -11.12 -23.35 -1.62
C VAL A 142 -11.90 -24.05 -0.52
N LYS A 143 -11.96 -23.46 0.68
CA LYS A 143 -12.70 -23.99 1.82
C LYS A 143 -14.20 -24.08 1.54
N GLU A 144 -14.76 -23.15 0.77
CA GLU A 144 -16.14 -23.14 0.33
C GLU A 144 -16.43 -24.04 -0.89
N GLY A 145 -15.45 -24.83 -1.33
CA GLY A 145 -15.57 -25.74 -2.48
C GLY A 145 -15.32 -25.11 -3.85
N GLY A 146 -14.81 -23.89 -3.88
CA GLY A 146 -14.56 -23.11 -5.11
C GLY A 146 -13.30 -23.49 -5.91
N MET A 147 -12.63 -24.60 -5.58
CA MET A 147 -11.42 -25.04 -6.31
C MET A 147 -11.69 -25.25 -7.80
N GLN A 148 -12.87 -25.74 -8.15
CA GLN A 148 -13.32 -25.93 -9.54
C GLN A 148 -13.31 -24.60 -10.31
N ILE A 149 -13.74 -23.50 -9.69
CA ILE A 149 -13.74 -22.16 -10.31
C ILE A 149 -12.35 -21.76 -10.72
N ILE A 150 -11.34 -22.05 -9.89
CA ILE A 150 -9.93 -21.73 -10.19
C ILE A 150 -9.42 -22.58 -11.36
N THR A 151 -9.69 -23.90 -11.33
CA THR A 151 -9.22 -24.83 -12.36
C THR A 151 -9.87 -24.57 -13.72
N ASP A 152 -11.17 -24.28 -13.76
CA ASP A 152 -11.91 -24.01 -14.99
C ASP A 152 -11.52 -22.66 -15.63
N ASN A 153 -10.99 -21.73 -14.83
CA ASN A 153 -10.59 -20.41 -15.30
C ASN A 153 -9.06 -20.17 -15.25
N LEU A 154 -8.27 -21.22 -15.27
CA LEU A 154 -6.81 -21.11 -15.12
C LEU A 154 -6.17 -20.25 -16.22
N THR A 155 -6.57 -20.43 -17.48
CA THR A 155 -6.01 -19.66 -18.62
C THR A 155 -6.27 -18.16 -18.51
N PRO A 156 -7.53 -17.67 -18.33
CA PRO A 156 -7.77 -16.25 -18.14
C PRO A 156 -7.11 -15.69 -16.86
N LEU A 157 -7.01 -16.48 -15.78
CA LEU A 157 -6.29 -16.08 -14.57
C LEU A 157 -4.80 -15.87 -14.83
N LEU A 158 -4.13 -16.76 -15.54
CA LEU A 158 -2.70 -16.62 -15.87
C LEU A 158 -2.45 -15.43 -16.78
N ILE A 159 -3.26 -15.25 -17.83
CA ILE A 159 -3.13 -14.12 -18.75
C ILE A 159 -3.39 -12.80 -18.00
N GLY A 160 -4.45 -12.73 -17.19
CA GLY A 160 -4.78 -11.56 -16.40
C GLY A 160 -3.67 -11.16 -15.42
N ASN A 161 -3.07 -12.14 -14.73
CA ASN A 161 -1.93 -11.90 -13.83
C ASN A 161 -0.69 -11.41 -14.59
N ALA A 162 -0.37 -11.98 -15.75
CA ALA A 162 0.76 -11.54 -16.55
C ALA A 162 0.59 -10.09 -17.04
N VAL A 163 -0.58 -9.74 -17.57
CA VAL A 163 -0.90 -8.38 -18.00
C VAL A 163 -0.87 -7.41 -16.81
N ALA A 164 -1.48 -7.78 -15.68
CA ALA A 164 -1.49 -6.97 -14.48
C ALA A 164 -0.07 -6.70 -13.96
N PHE A 165 0.82 -7.69 -14.01
CA PHE A 165 2.22 -7.53 -13.62
C PHE A 165 2.96 -6.51 -14.49
N ILE A 166 2.83 -6.61 -15.81
CA ILE A 166 3.48 -5.68 -16.75
C ILE A 166 2.95 -4.25 -16.55
N VAL A 167 1.63 -4.10 -16.49
CA VAL A 167 0.99 -2.78 -16.28
C VAL A 167 1.38 -2.18 -14.93
N ALA A 168 1.44 -2.99 -13.87
CA ALA A 168 1.84 -2.54 -12.54
C ALA A 168 3.28 -2.03 -12.51
N LEU A 169 4.22 -2.70 -13.17
CA LEU A 169 5.61 -2.24 -13.27
C LEU A 169 5.72 -0.85 -13.91
N LEU A 170 5.00 -0.63 -15.00
CA LEU A 170 4.96 0.66 -15.70
C LEU A 170 4.28 1.74 -14.84
N ALA A 171 3.16 1.40 -14.21
CA ALA A 171 2.40 2.31 -13.36
C ALA A 171 3.19 2.75 -12.13
N ILE A 172 3.90 1.83 -11.46
CA ILE A 172 4.74 2.16 -10.28
C ILE A 172 5.84 3.12 -10.67
N LYS A 173 6.54 2.85 -11.78
CA LYS A 173 7.60 3.73 -12.28
C LYS A 173 7.09 5.14 -12.55
N PHE A 174 5.96 5.25 -13.22
CA PHE A 174 5.31 6.53 -13.50
C PHE A 174 4.86 7.23 -12.22
N PHE A 175 4.19 6.51 -11.32
CA PHE A 175 3.61 7.05 -10.09
C PHE A 175 4.68 7.60 -9.14
N ILE A 176 5.77 6.86 -8.90
CA ILE A 176 6.86 7.34 -8.04
C ILE A 176 7.45 8.64 -8.59
N GLY A 177 7.71 8.69 -9.90
CA GLY A 177 8.22 9.90 -10.54
C GLY A 177 7.26 11.08 -10.43
N PHE A 178 5.98 10.85 -10.67
CA PHE A 178 4.94 11.87 -10.60
C PHE A 178 4.75 12.42 -9.19
N VAL A 179 4.58 11.54 -8.19
CA VAL A 179 4.36 11.94 -6.78
C VAL A 179 5.57 12.64 -6.20
N THR A 180 6.77 12.21 -6.54
CA THR A 180 8.01 12.86 -6.09
C THR A 180 8.10 14.29 -6.61
N LYS A 181 7.67 14.52 -7.85
CA LYS A 181 7.75 15.83 -8.51
C LYS A 181 6.59 16.76 -8.17
N TYR A 182 5.37 16.26 -8.20
CA TYR A 182 4.14 17.06 -8.14
C TYR A 182 3.33 16.90 -6.85
N GLY A 183 3.62 15.89 -6.03
CA GLY A 183 2.86 15.57 -4.82
C GLY A 183 1.51 14.93 -5.10
N PHE A 184 0.59 15.04 -4.14
CA PHE A 184 -0.71 14.33 -4.16
C PHE A 184 -1.90 15.16 -4.65
N LYS A 185 -1.75 16.45 -4.89
CA LYS A 185 -2.88 17.34 -5.17
C LYS A 185 -3.75 16.90 -6.35
N ALA A 186 -3.13 16.49 -7.46
CA ALA A 186 -3.87 16.04 -8.64
C ALA A 186 -4.75 14.82 -8.33
N PHE A 187 -4.22 13.88 -7.57
CA PHE A 187 -4.97 12.71 -7.11
C PHE A 187 -6.08 13.08 -6.13
N GLY A 188 -5.85 14.08 -5.27
CA GLY A 188 -6.86 14.62 -4.36
C GLY A 188 -8.08 15.15 -5.09
N TRP A 189 -7.89 15.99 -6.08
CA TRP A 189 -8.98 16.53 -6.91
C TRP A 189 -9.71 15.43 -7.69
N TYR A 190 -8.98 14.49 -8.28
CA TYR A 190 -9.57 13.35 -8.97
C TYR A 190 -10.49 12.53 -8.03
N ARG A 191 -10.03 12.23 -6.83
CA ARG A 191 -10.80 11.47 -5.84
C ARG A 191 -12.07 12.20 -5.39
N ILE A 192 -11.99 13.49 -5.16
CA ILE A 192 -13.16 14.31 -4.79
C ILE A 192 -14.18 14.29 -5.91
N ALA A 193 -13.76 14.46 -7.14
CA ALA A 193 -14.64 14.45 -8.32
C ALA A 193 -15.32 13.08 -8.48
N VAL A 194 -14.57 11.97 -8.39
CA VAL A 194 -15.12 10.61 -8.51
C VAL A 194 -16.07 10.30 -7.36
N GLY A 195 -15.69 10.60 -6.12
CA GLY A 195 -16.54 10.40 -4.95
C GLY A 195 -17.84 11.19 -5.03
N GLY A 196 -17.78 12.43 -5.49
CA GLY A 196 -18.95 13.27 -5.73
C GLY A 196 -19.88 12.71 -6.80
N LEU A 197 -19.32 12.18 -7.89
CA LEU A 197 -20.11 11.53 -8.95
C LEU A 197 -20.78 10.23 -8.48
N ILE A 198 -20.17 9.48 -7.57
CA ILE A 198 -20.76 8.25 -7.01
C ILE A 198 -21.93 8.58 -6.07
N LEU A 199 -21.84 9.67 -5.32
CA LEU A 199 -22.90 10.10 -4.38
C LEU A 199 -24.05 10.84 -5.05
N GLY A 200 -23.83 11.47 -6.19
CA GLY A 200 -24.81 12.24 -6.96
C GLY A 200 -25.55 11.39 -7.94
#